data_502784598d9b3562aa6a9cf235df1802
#
_entry.id   502784598d9b3562aa6a9cf235df1802
#
_cell.length_a   1.000
_cell.length_b   1.000
_cell.length_c   1.000
_cell.angle_alpha   90.00
_cell.angle_beta   90.00
_cell.angle_gamma   90.00
#
_symmetry.space_group_name_H-M   'P 1'
#
loop_
_entity.id
_entity.type
_entity.pdbx_description
1 polymer ?
#
loop_
_entity_poly.entity_id
_entity_poly.type
_entity_poly.pdbx_seq_one_letter_code
_entity_poly.pdbx_strand_id
1 'polypeptide(L)'
;RHKIFNADWIIDGEQQPKSLFRMIKNTFETTPDHVLSAYKDNAAVMEGSEVGRYFADHETGRYDFHQEPAHILMKVETHNHPTAISPWPGAATGSGGEIRDEGATGRGAKPKAGLVGFSVSNLRIPGFEQPWEEDFGKPERIVTALDIMTEGPLGGAAFNNEFGRPALNGYFRTYEEKVNSHNGEELRGYHKPIMLAGGIGNIRADHVQKGEINVGAKLVVLGGPAMNIGLGGGAASSMASGQSDADLDFASVQRDNPEMERRCQEVIDRCWQLGDANPILFIHDVGAGGLSNAMPELVSDGGRGGKFELREILSDEPGMSPLEIWCNESQERYVLAVAADQLPLFDELCKRERAPYAVIGEATEELHLSLHDRHFDNQPIDLPLDVLLGKTPKMTRDVQTLKAKGDALAREGITIADAVKRVLHLPTVAEKTFLVTIGDRSVTGMVARDQMVGPWQVPVANCAVTTASLDSYYGEAMAIGERAPVALLDFAASARLAVGEALTNIAATQIGDIKRIKLSANWMAAAGHPGEDAGLYEAVKAVGEELCPALGLTIPVGKDSMSMKTRWQEGNEEREMTSPLSLVISAFARVEDVRHTITPQLSTEDNALLLIDLGKGNNALGATALAQVYR
;
A
#
# COMPACT_ATOMS: atom_id res chain seq x y z
N ARG A 1 -1.43 10.19 11.90
CA ARG A 1 -2.26 9.18 11.19
C ARG A 1 -3.03 8.35 12.22
N HIS A 2 -2.37 7.53 13.02
CA HIS A 2 -3.05 6.71 14.05
C HIS A 2 -3.92 7.51 15.05
N LYS A 3 -3.67 8.80 15.24
CA LYS A 3 -4.47 9.64 16.11
C LYS A 3 -5.92 9.79 15.66
N ILE A 4 -6.19 9.91 14.36
CA ILE A 4 -7.55 10.04 13.81
C ILE A 4 -8.29 8.70 13.94
N PHE A 5 -7.67 7.58 13.56
CA PHE A 5 -8.28 6.26 13.62
C PHE A 5 -8.52 5.78 15.05
N ASN A 6 -7.73 6.24 16.03
CA ASN A 6 -7.91 5.95 17.45
C ASN A 6 -8.63 7.07 18.23
N ALA A 7 -9.09 8.14 17.57
CA ALA A 7 -9.78 9.26 18.20
C ALA A 7 -11.08 8.82 18.88
N ASP A 8 -11.50 9.61 19.86
CA ASP A 8 -12.86 9.60 20.38
C ASP A 8 -13.72 10.48 19.48
N TRP A 9 -14.87 9.98 19.05
CA TRP A 9 -15.71 10.64 18.05
C TRP A 9 -17.00 11.16 18.66
N ILE A 10 -17.34 12.42 18.35
CA ILE A 10 -18.63 13.06 18.63
C ILE A 10 -19.19 13.45 17.27
N ILE A 11 -20.36 12.94 16.90
CA ILE A 11 -21.03 13.23 15.64
C ILE A 11 -22.40 13.81 15.93
N ASP A 12 -22.66 15.00 15.42
CA ASP A 12 -23.91 15.74 15.63
C ASP A 12 -24.24 15.93 17.14
N GLY A 13 -23.20 16.06 17.98
CA GLY A 13 -23.31 16.19 19.44
C GLY A 13 -23.45 14.88 20.19
N GLU A 14 -23.47 13.73 19.51
CA GLU A 14 -23.56 12.41 20.13
C GLU A 14 -22.21 11.71 20.19
N GLN A 15 -21.81 11.26 21.39
CA GLN A 15 -20.59 10.46 21.60
C GLN A 15 -20.73 9.11 20.93
N GLN A 16 -19.78 8.76 20.06
CA GLN A 16 -19.78 7.47 19.39
C GLN A 16 -19.08 6.38 20.21
N PRO A 17 -19.57 5.13 20.19
CA PRO A 17 -19.10 4.07 21.09
C PRO A 17 -17.75 3.49 20.69
N LYS A 18 -17.34 3.63 19.45
CA LYS A 18 -16.11 3.02 18.93
C LYS A 18 -15.31 4.02 18.09
N SER A 19 -13.98 3.92 18.15
CA SER A 19 -13.08 4.59 17.22
C SER A 19 -13.10 3.85 15.85
N LEU A 20 -12.60 4.50 14.80
CA LEU A 20 -12.50 3.89 13.47
C LEU A 20 -11.70 2.58 13.52
N PHE A 21 -10.55 2.59 14.18
CA PHE A 21 -9.70 1.41 14.27
C PHE A 21 -10.38 0.27 15.05
N ARG A 22 -11.19 0.59 16.07
CA ARG A 22 -11.96 -0.42 16.80
C ARG A 22 -13.01 -1.08 15.93
N MET A 23 -13.67 -0.33 15.04
CA MET A 23 -14.63 -0.88 14.08
C MET A 23 -13.95 -1.79 13.03
N ILE A 24 -12.74 -1.42 12.57
CA ILE A 24 -11.97 -2.28 11.66
C ILE A 24 -11.55 -3.57 12.37
N LYS A 25 -11.03 -3.48 13.59
CA LYS A 25 -10.67 -4.67 14.39
C LYS A 25 -11.85 -5.60 14.66
N ASN A 26 -13.06 -5.08 14.72
CA ASN A 26 -14.27 -5.87 14.87
C ASN A 26 -14.40 -6.97 13.80
N THR A 27 -13.92 -6.72 12.58
CA THR A 27 -13.93 -7.73 11.50
C THR A 27 -13.07 -8.95 11.85
N PHE A 28 -11.90 -8.74 12.47
CA PHE A 28 -11.03 -9.81 12.94
C PHE A 28 -11.56 -10.48 14.21
N GLU A 29 -12.10 -9.70 15.16
CA GLU A 29 -12.69 -10.24 16.39
C GLU A 29 -13.90 -11.13 16.09
N THR A 30 -14.66 -10.81 15.05
CA THR A 30 -15.85 -11.57 14.62
C THR A 30 -15.51 -12.77 13.75
N THR A 31 -14.52 -12.63 12.86
CA THR A 31 -14.10 -13.66 11.90
C THR A 31 -12.57 -13.77 11.89
N PRO A 32 -11.96 -14.42 12.90
CA PRO A 32 -10.51 -14.64 12.97
C PRO A 32 -10.02 -15.77 12.08
N ASP A 33 -10.94 -16.55 11.47
CA ASP A 33 -10.64 -17.72 10.67
C ASP A 33 -9.54 -17.43 9.64
N HIS A 34 -8.54 -18.32 9.56
CA HIS A 34 -7.46 -18.28 8.59
C HIS A 34 -6.53 -17.06 8.65
N VAL A 35 -6.58 -16.25 9.71
CA VAL A 35 -5.64 -15.15 9.95
C VAL A 35 -4.60 -15.58 10.98
N LEU A 36 -3.32 -15.48 10.64
CA LEU A 36 -2.19 -15.86 11.50
C LEU A 36 -1.53 -14.64 12.16
N SER A 37 -1.53 -13.49 11.49
CA SER A 37 -1.05 -12.23 12.03
C SER A 37 -1.87 -11.06 11.50
N ALA A 38 -2.34 -10.20 12.40
CA ALA A 38 -3.09 -8.99 12.09
C ALA A 38 -2.65 -7.84 12.99
N TYR A 39 -2.41 -6.66 12.44
CA TYR A 39 -2.13 -5.39 13.12
C TYR A 39 -0.85 -5.35 14.00
N LYS A 40 0.03 -6.34 13.93
CA LYS A 40 1.21 -6.48 14.80
C LYS A 40 2.53 -6.40 14.05
N ASP A 41 2.50 -6.41 12.75
CA ASP A 41 3.68 -6.46 11.90
C ASP A 41 3.48 -5.59 10.65
N ASN A 42 4.50 -5.47 9.81
CA ASN A 42 4.48 -4.70 8.57
C ASN A 42 3.39 -5.17 7.60
N ALA A 43 3.17 -6.47 7.51
CA ALA A 43 2.13 -7.08 6.70
C ALA A 43 1.20 -7.97 7.53
N ALA A 44 0.01 -8.27 7.03
CA ALA A 44 -0.83 -9.32 7.59
C ALA A 44 -0.44 -10.68 7.00
N VAL A 45 -0.66 -11.74 7.77
CA VAL A 45 -0.40 -13.12 7.35
C VAL A 45 -1.67 -13.95 7.47
N MET A 46 -1.98 -14.71 6.41
CA MET A 46 -3.08 -15.64 6.36
C MET A 46 -2.61 -17.05 6.00
N GLU A 47 -3.43 -18.07 6.32
CA GLU A 47 -3.13 -19.45 5.97
C GLU A 47 -2.98 -19.62 4.46
N GLY A 48 -1.86 -20.23 4.06
CA GLY A 48 -1.58 -20.67 2.71
C GLY A 48 -1.82 -22.17 2.52
N SER A 49 -0.98 -22.78 1.69
CA SER A 49 -1.06 -24.20 1.36
C SER A 49 0.22 -24.92 1.78
N GLU A 50 0.12 -26.21 2.07
CA GLU A 50 1.28 -27.08 2.21
C GLU A 50 1.77 -27.46 0.82
N VAL A 51 3.00 -27.10 0.48
CA VAL A 51 3.59 -27.25 -0.86
C VAL A 51 5.10 -27.43 -0.79
N GLY A 52 5.69 -27.97 -1.84
CA GLY A 52 7.13 -28.04 -2.00
C GLY A 52 7.71 -26.68 -2.46
N ARG A 53 8.33 -25.94 -1.58
CA ARG A 53 9.08 -24.73 -1.94
C ARG A 53 10.43 -25.11 -2.53
N TYR A 54 10.76 -24.56 -3.68
CA TYR A 54 11.96 -24.90 -4.45
C TYR A 54 13.09 -23.90 -4.17
N PHE A 55 14.11 -24.34 -3.45
CA PHE A 55 15.30 -23.55 -3.15
C PHE A 55 16.51 -24.44 -2.88
N ALA A 56 17.72 -23.84 -2.86
CA ALA A 56 18.94 -24.57 -2.63
C ALA A 56 19.08 -24.92 -1.13
N ASP A 57 19.34 -26.18 -0.85
CA ASP A 57 19.75 -26.64 0.47
C ASP A 57 21.04 -25.95 0.91
N HIS A 58 21.09 -25.52 2.15
CA HIS A 58 22.18 -24.68 2.67
C HIS A 58 23.54 -25.39 2.69
N GLU A 59 23.57 -26.69 3.07
CA GLU A 59 24.82 -27.43 3.23
C GLU A 59 25.35 -27.94 1.89
N THR A 60 24.46 -28.44 1.05
CA THR A 60 24.84 -29.11 -0.19
C THR A 60 24.83 -28.20 -1.42
N GLY A 61 24.13 -27.07 -1.36
CA GLY A 61 23.90 -26.17 -2.49
C GLY A 61 23.01 -26.76 -3.58
N ARG A 62 22.37 -27.90 -3.34
CA ARG A 62 21.48 -28.56 -4.29
C ARG A 62 20.06 -27.99 -4.20
N TYR A 63 19.48 -27.66 -5.33
CA TYR A 63 18.08 -27.28 -5.40
C TYR A 63 17.18 -28.49 -5.25
N ASP A 64 16.21 -28.40 -4.32
CA ASP A 64 15.22 -29.43 -4.07
C ASP A 64 13.91 -28.82 -3.60
N PHE A 65 12.84 -29.63 -3.55
CA PHE A 65 11.54 -29.26 -2.99
C PHE A 65 11.50 -29.53 -1.49
N HIS A 66 11.31 -28.47 -0.71
CA HIS A 66 11.14 -28.53 0.73
C HIS A 66 9.66 -28.42 1.06
N GLN A 67 9.05 -29.54 1.52
CA GLN A 67 7.63 -29.59 1.88
C GLN A 67 7.40 -28.82 3.18
N GLU A 68 6.61 -27.74 3.10
CA GLU A 68 6.28 -26.90 4.23
C GLU A 68 4.99 -26.11 4.02
N PRO A 69 4.30 -25.67 5.09
CA PRO A 69 3.24 -24.69 4.97
C PRO A 69 3.80 -23.36 4.47
N ALA A 70 3.43 -22.97 3.26
CA ALA A 70 3.73 -21.65 2.69
C ALA A 70 2.54 -20.73 2.95
N HIS A 71 2.61 -19.95 4.02
CA HIS A 71 1.57 -18.97 4.33
C HIS A 71 1.67 -17.74 3.44
N ILE A 72 0.56 -17.03 3.29
CA ILE A 72 0.42 -15.86 2.42
C ILE A 72 0.51 -14.62 3.29
N LEU A 73 1.42 -13.73 2.97
CA LEU A 73 1.44 -12.38 3.50
C LEU A 73 0.89 -11.39 2.47
N MET A 74 0.38 -10.27 2.94
CA MET A 74 -0.21 -9.24 2.09
C MET A 74 0.00 -7.85 2.69
N LYS A 75 0.36 -6.92 1.82
CA LYS A 75 0.57 -5.51 2.17
C LYS A 75 0.10 -4.61 1.04
N VAL A 76 -0.46 -3.46 1.38
CA VAL A 76 -0.78 -2.40 0.42
C VAL A 76 -0.51 -1.05 1.06
N GLU A 77 0.32 -0.25 0.41
CA GLU A 77 0.77 1.07 0.83
C GLU A 77 0.33 2.16 -0.15
N THR A 78 0.48 3.42 0.26
CA THR A 78 0.24 4.58 -0.61
C THR A 78 1.45 5.52 -0.61
N HIS A 79 1.79 6.05 -1.78
CA HIS A 79 2.90 6.99 -1.94
C HIS A 79 2.48 8.24 -2.74
N ASN A 80 1.49 8.96 -2.20
CA ASN A 80 0.71 9.97 -2.90
C ASN A 80 1.49 11.27 -3.20
N HIS A 81 2.08 11.89 -2.18
CA HIS A 81 2.74 13.19 -2.29
C HIS A 81 4.01 13.15 -3.17
N PRO A 82 4.94 12.21 -2.99
CA PRO A 82 6.12 12.11 -3.85
C PRO A 82 5.74 11.88 -5.32
N THR A 83 4.69 11.10 -5.59
CA THR A 83 4.17 10.87 -6.95
C THR A 83 3.58 12.13 -7.57
N ALA A 84 3.03 13.06 -6.77
CA ALA A 84 2.56 14.36 -7.26
C ALA A 84 3.69 15.28 -7.71
N ILE A 85 4.86 15.16 -7.09
CA ILE A 85 6.03 16.03 -7.33
C ILE A 85 6.92 15.46 -8.42
N SER A 86 7.21 14.15 -8.35
CA SER A 86 8.09 13.44 -9.28
C SER A 86 7.56 12.01 -9.48
N PRO A 87 6.72 11.78 -10.51
CA PRO A 87 5.93 10.58 -10.64
C PRO A 87 6.73 9.28 -10.74
N TRP A 88 7.80 9.28 -11.54
CA TRP A 88 8.67 8.11 -11.68
C TRP A 88 9.29 7.68 -10.34
N PRO A 89 10.15 8.48 -9.69
CA PRO A 89 10.77 8.07 -8.43
C PRO A 89 9.74 7.92 -7.31
N GLY A 90 8.67 8.73 -7.32
CA GLY A 90 7.59 8.60 -6.34
C GLY A 90 6.87 7.26 -6.40
N ALA A 91 6.55 6.76 -7.59
CA ALA A 91 5.90 5.47 -7.75
C ALA A 91 6.88 4.29 -7.60
N ALA A 92 8.12 4.45 -8.07
CA ALA A 92 9.17 3.45 -7.91
C ALA A 92 9.45 3.17 -6.43
N THR A 93 9.71 4.22 -5.64
CA THR A 93 9.98 4.08 -4.20
C THR A 93 8.74 3.67 -3.40
N GLY A 94 7.54 3.97 -3.88
CA GLY A 94 6.29 3.42 -3.33
C GLY A 94 6.23 1.90 -3.46
N SER A 95 6.59 1.37 -4.62
CA SER A 95 6.69 -0.09 -4.85
C SER A 95 7.80 -0.71 -4.00
N GLY A 96 8.99 -0.08 -3.93
CA GLY A 96 10.08 -0.55 -3.09
C GLY A 96 9.73 -0.56 -1.61
N GLY A 97 9.05 0.47 -1.11
CA GLY A 97 8.61 0.53 0.29
C GLY A 97 7.66 -0.61 0.66
N GLU A 98 6.74 -0.94 -0.21
CA GLU A 98 5.81 -2.05 -0.01
C GLU A 98 6.53 -3.41 -0.05
N ILE A 99 7.48 -3.60 -0.97
CA ILE A 99 8.29 -4.82 -1.05
C ILE A 99 9.10 -5.02 0.23
N ARG A 100 9.67 -3.93 0.81
CA ARG A 100 10.40 -4.00 2.09
C ARG A 100 9.50 -4.43 3.24
N ASP A 101 8.28 -3.91 3.31
CA ASP A 101 7.29 -4.34 4.30
C ASP A 101 7.01 -5.85 4.22
N GLU A 102 6.85 -6.38 2.99
CA GLU A 102 6.70 -7.82 2.80
C GLU A 102 7.94 -8.60 3.27
N GLY A 103 9.14 -8.21 2.83
CA GLY A 103 10.40 -8.87 3.18
C GLY A 103 10.72 -8.84 4.66
N ALA A 104 10.33 -7.76 5.36
CA ALA A 104 10.55 -7.56 6.80
C ALA A 104 9.45 -8.13 7.70
N THR A 105 8.51 -8.90 7.15
CA THR A 105 7.45 -9.54 7.94
C THR A 105 7.98 -10.76 8.71
N GLY A 106 7.60 -10.88 9.97
CA GLY A 106 8.01 -11.98 10.85
C GLY A 106 9.52 -12.01 11.08
N ARG A 107 10.15 -13.15 10.75
CA ARG A 107 11.60 -13.35 10.76
C ARG A 107 12.21 -13.35 9.36
N GLY A 108 11.57 -12.66 8.43
CA GLY A 108 11.91 -12.61 7.02
C GLY A 108 10.96 -13.44 6.15
N ALA A 109 10.54 -12.84 5.05
CA ALA A 109 9.59 -13.43 4.11
C ALA A 109 10.00 -13.14 2.66
N LYS A 110 9.30 -13.74 1.70
CA LYS A 110 9.61 -13.63 0.28
C LYS A 110 8.49 -12.90 -0.47
N PRO A 111 8.70 -11.66 -0.92
CA PRO A 111 7.81 -10.98 -1.85
C PRO A 111 7.64 -11.77 -3.15
N LYS A 112 6.41 -11.83 -3.70
CA LYS A 112 6.10 -12.73 -4.81
C LYS A 112 5.47 -12.06 -6.01
N ALA A 113 4.42 -11.28 -5.83
CA ALA A 113 3.72 -10.61 -6.92
C ALA A 113 3.11 -9.29 -6.46
N GLY A 114 3.18 -8.27 -7.30
CA GLY A 114 2.76 -6.91 -6.98
C GLY A 114 1.49 -6.46 -7.69
N LEU A 115 0.97 -5.35 -7.19
CA LEU A 115 -0.10 -4.56 -7.79
C LEU A 115 0.22 -3.07 -7.68
N VAL A 116 -0.26 -2.27 -8.65
CA VAL A 116 -0.07 -0.81 -8.67
C VAL A 116 -1.33 -0.13 -9.17
N GLY A 117 -1.84 0.86 -8.43
CA GLY A 117 -3.07 1.57 -8.79
C GLY A 117 -2.95 3.08 -8.68
N PHE A 118 -3.72 3.80 -9.50
CA PHE A 118 -3.69 5.26 -9.54
C PHE A 118 -5.10 5.87 -9.57
N SER A 119 -5.28 6.94 -8.78
CA SER A 119 -6.36 7.92 -8.98
C SER A 119 -5.74 9.28 -9.25
N VAL A 120 -6.14 9.92 -10.34
CA VAL A 120 -5.64 11.23 -10.77
C VAL A 120 -6.78 12.14 -11.23
N SER A 121 -6.53 13.44 -11.36
CA SER A 121 -7.41 14.38 -12.02
C SER A 121 -7.59 14.07 -13.52
N ASN A 122 -8.37 14.84 -14.25
CA ASN A 122 -8.57 14.64 -15.68
C ASN A 122 -7.26 14.76 -16.47
N LEU A 123 -7.06 13.89 -17.44
CA LEU A 123 -5.81 13.80 -18.18
C LEU A 123 -5.58 14.97 -19.13
N ARG A 124 -6.62 15.50 -19.74
CA ARG A 124 -6.56 16.57 -20.75
C ARG A 124 -5.47 16.30 -21.80
N ILE A 125 -5.60 15.14 -22.47
CA ILE A 125 -4.61 14.68 -23.44
C ILE A 125 -4.57 15.68 -24.62
N PRO A 126 -3.41 16.31 -24.94
CA PRO A 126 -3.31 17.31 -25.97
C PRO A 126 -3.79 16.80 -27.34
N GLY A 127 -4.76 17.55 -27.93
CA GLY A 127 -5.39 17.18 -29.20
C GLY A 127 -6.43 16.06 -29.09
N PHE A 128 -6.76 15.62 -27.89
CA PHE A 128 -7.78 14.61 -27.60
C PHE A 128 -8.59 14.94 -26.34
N GLU A 129 -8.71 16.21 -26.00
CA GLU A 129 -9.47 16.71 -24.86
C GLU A 129 -10.92 16.26 -24.96
N GLN A 130 -11.50 15.87 -23.85
CA GLN A 130 -12.88 15.38 -23.82
C GLN A 130 -13.86 16.48 -23.39
N PRO A 131 -15.14 16.42 -23.82
CA PRO A 131 -16.12 17.47 -23.53
C PRO A 131 -16.41 17.72 -22.05
N TRP A 132 -16.09 16.78 -21.17
CA TRP A 132 -16.28 16.90 -19.72
C TRP A 132 -15.03 17.36 -18.97
N GLU A 133 -13.89 17.55 -19.65
CA GLU A 133 -12.66 18.01 -19.04
C GLU A 133 -12.59 19.54 -19.03
N GLU A 134 -12.46 20.11 -17.85
CA GLU A 134 -12.24 21.54 -17.63
C GLU A 134 -10.90 21.75 -16.93
N ASP A 135 -10.19 22.83 -17.24
CA ASP A 135 -8.96 23.19 -16.56
C ASP A 135 -9.26 24.14 -15.39
N PHE A 136 -9.10 23.64 -14.18
CA PHE A 136 -9.29 24.42 -12.95
C PHE A 136 -7.99 25.02 -12.41
N GLY A 137 -6.86 24.86 -13.11
CA GLY A 137 -5.54 25.21 -12.63
C GLY A 137 -4.99 24.20 -11.62
N LYS A 138 -3.74 24.37 -11.22
CA LYS A 138 -3.06 23.53 -10.23
C LYS A 138 -1.85 24.25 -9.63
N PRO A 139 -1.29 23.81 -8.50
CA PRO A 139 0.00 24.30 -8.03
C PRO A 139 1.11 24.09 -9.07
N GLU A 140 2.01 25.05 -9.21
CA GLU A 140 3.11 24.99 -10.18
C GLU A 140 4.02 23.75 -9.97
N ARG A 141 4.30 23.42 -8.72
CA ARG A 141 5.20 22.31 -8.34
C ARG A 141 4.58 20.91 -8.42
N ILE A 142 3.26 20.78 -8.59
CA ILE A 142 2.61 19.49 -8.86
C ILE A 142 2.56 19.30 -10.36
N VAL A 143 2.98 18.15 -10.85
CA VAL A 143 2.92 17.80 -12.27
C VAL A 143 1.47 17.58 -12.73
N THR A 144 1.25 17.49 -14.03
CA THR A 144 -0.10 17.24 -14.57
C THR A 144 -0.56 15.81 -14.30
N ALA A 145 -1.86 15.58 -14.32
CA ALA A 145 -2.41 14.23 -14.23
C ALA A 145 -1.91 13.31 -15.36
N LEU A 146 -1.67 13.88 -16.55
CA LEU A 146 -1.11 13.15 -17.68
C LEU A 146 0.34 12.74 -17.42
N ASP A 147 1.18 13.64 -16.87
CA ASP A 147 2.57 13.30 -16.49
C ASP A 147 2.60 12.18 -15.45
N ILE A 148 1.70 12.24 -14.45
CA ILE A 148 1.59 11.17 -13.44
C ILE A 148 1.27 9.83 -14.13
N MET A 149 0.37 9.82 -15.10
CA MET A 149 -0.06 8.59 -15.75
C MET A 149 0.89 8.07 -16.82
N THR A 150 1.75 8.91 -17.34
CA THR A 150 2.80 8.48 -18.28
C THR A 150 4.07 8.01 -17.57
N GLU A 151 4.39 8.59 -16.40
CA GLU A 151 5.64 8.31 -15.68
C GLU A 151 5.46 7.43 -14.43
N GLY A 152 4.37 7.62 -13.67
CA GLY A 152 4.15 6.87 -12.44
C GLY A 152 4.07 5.35 -12.63
N PRO A 153 3.24 4.85 -13.57
CA PRO A 153 3.20 3.42 -13.87
C PRO A 153 4.55 2.85 -14.36
N LEU A 154 5.33 3.64 -15.10
CA LEU A 154 6.68 3.25 -15.51
C LEU A 154 7.62 3.11 -14.31
N GLY A 155 7.58 4.05 -13.35
CA GLY A 155 8.38 3.96 -12.14
C GLY A 155 8.06 2.72 -11.31
N GLY A 156 6.77 2.46 -11.06
CA GLY A 156 6.34 1.25 -10.35
C GLY A 156 6.70 -0.05 -11.09
N ALA A 157 6.54 -0.07 -12.42
CA ALA A 157 6.93 -1.20 -13.25
C ALA A 157 8.45 -1.44 -13.25
N ALA A 158 9.25 -0.38 -13.37
CA ALA A 158 10.71 -0.48 -13.39
C ALA A 158 11.23 -1.07 -12.08
N PHE A 159 10.73 -0.61 -10.93
CA PHE A 159 11.15 -1.15 -9.64
C PHE A 159 10.83 -2.65 -9.53
N ASN A 160 9.59 -3.05 -9.85
CA ASN A 160 9.20 -4.45 -9.83
C ASN A 160 10.03 -5.31 -10.79
N ASN A 161 10.28 -4.83 -12.02
CA ASN A 161 11.07 -5.55 -13.03
C ASN A 161 12.52 -5.78 -12.57
N GLU A 162 13.18 -4.75 -12.07
CA GLU A 162 14.58 -4.84 -11.63
C GLU A 162 14.72 -5.64 -10.33
N PHE A 163 13.77 -5.53 -9.42
CA PHE A 163 13.70 -6.39 -8.23
C PHE A 163 13.44 -7.86 -8.62
N GLY A 164 12.71 -8.11 -9.71
CA GLY A 164 12.37 -9.44 -10.19
C GLY A 164 11.05 -9.98 -9.65
N ARG A 165 10.03 -9.11 -9.50
CA ARG A 165 8.67 -9.42 -9.07
C ARG A 165 7.67 -9.01 -10.16
N PRO A 166 6.73 -9.88 -10.61
CA PRO A 166 5.75 -9.50 -11.61
C PRO A 166 4.70 -8.56 -11.01
N ALA A 167 4.31 -7.52 -11.75
CA ALA A 167 3.17 -6.65 -11.41
C ALA A 167 1.92 -7.15 -12.15
N LEU A 168 0.96 -7.73 -11.43
CA LEU A 168 -0.13 -8.52 -12.02
C LEU A 168 -1.50 -7.88 -11.92
N ASN A 169 -1.68 -6.85 -11.11
CA ASN A 169 -2.97 -6.23 -10.88
C ASN A 169 -2.82 -4.73 -10.65
N GLY A 170 -3.94 -4.02 -10.68
CA GLY A 170 -3.98 -2.60 -10.44
C GLY A 170 -5.35 -2.02 -10.74
N TYR A 171 -5.48 -0.72 -10.58
CA TYR A 171 -6.64 0.03 -11.01
C TYR A 171 -6.23 1.40 -11.54
N PHE A 172 -7.12 2.02 -12.29
CA PHE A 172 -6.93 3.35 -12.81
C PHE A 172 -8.23 4.15 -12.76
N ARG A 173 -8.18 5.35 -12.16
CA ARG A 173 -9.29 6.27 -12.08
C ARG A 173 -8.88 7.69 -12.43
N THR A 174 -9.70 8.34 -13.27
CA THR A 174 -9.68 9.79 -13.43
C THR A 174 -10.95 10.38 -12.82
N TYR A 175 -10.80 11.45 -12.05
CA TYR A 175 -11.93 12.21 -11.54
C TYR A 175 -11.52 13.65 -11.22
N GLU A 176 -12.25 14.61 -11.79
CA GLU A 176 -12.12 16.03 -11.52
C GLU A 176 -13.43 16.72 -11.92
N GLU A 177 -14.07 17.39 -10.98
CA GLU A 177 -15.40 17.96 -11.19
C GLU A 177 -15.68 19.11 -10.21
N LYS A 178 -16.45 20.13 -10.65
CA LYS A 178 -17.15 21.04 -9.77
C LYS A 178 -18.41 20.36 -9.21
N VAL A 179 -18.56 20.35 -7.91
CA VAL A 179 -19.72 19.78 -7.25
C VAL A 179 -20.42 20.82 -6.36
N ASN A 180 -21.73 20.76 -6.27
CA ASN A 180 -22.48 21.56 -5.33
C ASN A 180 -22.36 20.96 -3.92
N SER A 181 -21.83 21.73 -2.98
CA SER A 181 -21.71 21.35 -1.58
C SER A 181 -22.53 22.24 -0.65
N HIS A 182 -22.42 22.01 0.66
CA HIS A 182 -23.01 22.90 1.67
C HIS A 182 -22.37 24.30 1.69
N ASN A 183 -21.14 24.43 1.26
CA ASN A 183 -20.36 25.67 1.23
C ASN A 183 -20.40 26.38 -0.13
N GLY A 184 -21.24 25.92 -1.05
CA GLY A 184 -21.29 26.40 -2.43
C GLY A 184 -20.68 25.41 -3.40
N GLU A 185 -20.11 25.90 -4.50
CA GLU A 185 -19.36 25.07 -5.45
C GLU A 185 -17.98 24.73 -4.89
N GLU A 186 -17.59 23.48 -4.98
CA GLU A 186 -16.29 22.96 -4.61
C GLU A 186 -15.65 22.19 -5.75
N LEU A 187 -14.30 22.24 -5.85
CA LEU A 187 -13.55 21.41 -6.76
C LEU A 187 -13.21 20.07 -6.07
N ARG A 188 -13.63 18.98 -6.69
CA ARG A 188 -13.35 17.63 -6.22
C ARG A 188 -12.55 16.87 -7.27
N GLY A 189 -11.39 16.33 -6.85
CA GLY A 189 -10.47 15.66 -7.77
C GLY A 189 -9.16 15.25 -7.10
N TYR A 190 -8.21 14.80 -7.90
CA TYR A 190 -6.98 14.18 -7.41
C TYR A 190 -5.73 14.92 -7.90
N HIS A 191 -5.60 16.23 -7.65
CA HIS A 191 -4.32 16.93 -7.83
C HIS A 191 -3.24 16.38 -6.90
N LYS A 192 -3.62 16.01 -5.67
CA LYS A 192 -2.86 15.05 -4.87
C LYS A 192 -3.34 13.66 -5.27
N PRO A 193 -2.56 12.91 -6.07
CA PRO A 193 -2.99 11.63 -6.58
C PRO A 193 -3.10 10.59 -5.46
N ILE A 194 -3.79 9.51 -5.72
CA ILE A 194 -3.55 8.25 -5.03
C ILE A 194 -2.59 7.46 -5.90
N MET A 195 -1.45 7.10 -5.33
CA MET A 195 -0.56 6.07 -5.84
C MET A 195 -0.57 4.94 -4.84
N LEU A 196 -1.01 3.78 -5.27
CA LEU A 196 -1.15 2.58 -4.45
C LEU A 196 -0.20 1.52 -4.97
N ALA A 197 0.62 0.97 -4.07
CA ALA A 197 1.50 -0.15 -4.33
C ALA A 197 1.20 -1.26 -3.32
N GLY A 198 1.15 -2.49 -3.76
CA GLY A 198 0.83 -3.62 -2.91
C GLY A 198 1.25 -4.94 -3.53
N GLY A 199 1.03 -6.00 -2.78
CA GLY A 199 1.33 -7.32 -3.28
C GLY A 199 1.08 -8.42 -2.27
N ILE A 200 1.56 -9.59 -2.67
CA ILE A 200 1.55 -10.82 -1.89
C ILE A 200 2.95 -11.42 -1.85
N GLY A 201 3.24 -12.07 -0.74
CA GLY A 201 4.43 -12.88 -0.56
C GLY A 201 4.13 -14.18 0.17
N ASN A 202 5.18 -14.96 0.41
CA ASN A 202 5.08 -16.21 1.16
C ASN A 202 6.02 -16.18 2.38
N ILE A 203 5.53 -16.71 3.49
CA ILE A 203 6.28 -16.85 4.74
C ILE A 203 6.16 -18.26 5.29
N ARG A 204 7.21 -18.76 5.94
CA ARG A 204 7.21 -20.04 6.64
C ARG A 204 6.35 -19.97 7.91
N ALA A 205 5.73 -21.08 8.28
CA ALA A 205 4.88 -21.13 9.47
C ALA A 205 5.62 -20.76 10.77
N ASP A 206 6.85 -21.22 10.92
CA ASP A 206 7.72 -20.97 12.07
C ASP A 206 8.32 -19.56 12.11
N HIS A 207 8.19 -18.80 11.03
CA HIS A 207 8.69 -17.41 10.93
C HIS A 207 7.60 -16.35 10.99
N VAL A 208 6.32 -16.71 11.10
CA VAL A 208 5.20 -15.74 11.14
C VAL A 208 5.31 -14.79 12.33
N GLN A 209 5.78 -15.29 13.47
CA GLN A 209 6.01 -14.44 14.65
C GLN A 209 7.48 -14.03 14.72
N LYS A 210 7.72 -12.77 15.07
CA LYS A 210 9.07 -12.28 15.34
C LYS A 210 9.67 -13.01 16.54
N GLY A 211 10.99 -13.16 16.55
CA GLY A 211 11.72 -13.80 17.64
C GLY A 211 11.91 -12.86 18.84
N GLU A 212 12.53 -13.38 19.89
CA GLU A 212 12.91 -12.58 21.06
C GLU A 212 14.29 -11.95 20.83
N ILE A 213 14.41 -10.66 21.13
CA ILE A 213 15.72 -9.98 21.09
C ILE A 213 16.45 -10.23 22.42
N ASN A 214 17.56 -10.91 22.37
CA ASN A 214 18.40 -11.14 23.54
C ASN A 214 19.24 -9.90 23.88
N VAL A 215 19.54 -9.68 25.16
CA VAL A 215 20.49 -8.65 25.57
C VAL A 215 21.86 -8.94 24.93
N GLY A 216 22.48 -7.93 24.33
CA GLY A 216 23.72 -8.07 23.58
C GLY A 216 23.56 -8.53 22.14
N ALA A 217 22.33 -8.77 21.66
CA ALA A 217 22.07 -8.99 20.24
C ALA A 217 22.57 -7.78 19.43
N LYS A 218 23.13 -8.05 18.26
CA LYS A 218 23.68 -7.01 17.40
C LYS A 218 22.56 -6.32 16.64
N LEU A 219 22.57 -5.00 16.68
CA LEU A 219 21.63 -4.15 15.97
C LEU A 219 22.26 -3.72 14.64
N VAL A 220 21.67 -4.16 13.56
CA VAL A 220 22.25 -4.12 12.22
C VAL A 220 21.42 -3.26 11.30
N VAL A 221 22.05 -2.46 10.46
CA VAL A 221 21.47 -1.89 9.24
C VAL A 221 21.96 -2.72 8.07
N LEU A 222 21.05 -3.32 7.31
CA LEU A 222 21.31 -4.03 6.07
C LEU A 222 20.84 -3.17 4.91
N GLY A 223 21.69 -2.92 3.93
CA GLY A 223 21.34 -2.19 2.71
C GLY A 223 22.22 -0.99 2.41
N GLY A 224 21.71 -0.08 1.60
CA GLY A 224 22.45 1.05 1.05
C GLY A 224 22.96 2.06 2.09
N PRO A 225 23.95 2.88 1.71
CA PRO A 225 24.52 3.90 2.59
C PRO A 225 23.54 5.06 2.83
N ALA A 226 23.75 5.78 3.91
CA ALA A 226 23.09 7.05 4.15
C ALA A 226 23.51 8.09 3.10
N MET A 227 22.54 8.79 2.58
CA MET A 227 22.66 9.93 1.67
C MET A 227 21.65 11.00 2.05
N ASN A 228 21.87 12.23 1.64
CA ASN A 228 20.98 13.36 1.98
C ASN A 228 19.73 13.38 1.09
N ILE A 229 18.89 12.34 1.21
CA ILE A 229 17.65 12.17 0.48
C ILE A 229 16.49 11.82 1.42
N GLY A 230 15.27 12.20 1.04
CA GLY A 230 14.06 11.89 1.78
C GLY A 230 13.91 12.61 3.12
N LEU A 231 14.75 13.59 3.43
CA LEU A 231 14.66 14.35 4.68
C LEU A 231 13.31 15.06 4.79
N GLY A 232 12.59 14.79 5.88
CA GLY A 232 11.27 15.37 6.12
C GLY A 232 10.14 14.80 5.27
N GLY A 233 10.35 13.71 4.52
CA GLY A 233 9.36 13.09 3.65
C GLY A 233 8.06 12.71 4.35
N GLY A 234 8.13 12.16 5.55
CA GLY A 234 6.97 11.86 6.38
C GLY A 234 6.16 13.11 6.78
N ALA A 235 6.84 14.23 7.04
CA ALA A 235 6.19 15.51 7.34
C ALA A 235 5.50 16.09 6.11
N ALA A 236 6.20 16.17 4.97
CA ALA A 236 5.66 16.65 3.70
C ALA A 236 4.43 15.85 3.26
N SER A 237 4.47 14.52 3.35
CA SER A 237 3.34 13.64 3.02
C SER A 237 2.11 13.85 3.91
N SER A 238 2.31 14.33 5.14
CA SER A 238 1.23 14.56 6.11
C SER A 238 0.56 15.93 5.96
N MET A 239 1.08 16.82 5.15
CA MET A 239 0.52 18.14 4.87
C MET A 239 -0.36 18.12 3.61
N ALA A 240 -1.22 19.14 3.47
CA ALA A 240 -1.89 19.38 2.19
C ALA A 240 -0.84 19.78 1.15
N SER A 241 -0.90 19.17 -0.03
CA SER A 241 0.04 19.50 -1.11
C SER A 241 -0.12 20.97 -1.52
N GLY A 242 1.00 21.64 -1.73
CA GLY A 242 1.03 23.07 -2.01
C GLY A 242 1.23 23.98 -0.79
N GLN A 243 1.21 23.46 0.44
CA GLN A 243 1.43 24.24 1.67
C GLN A 243 2.85 24.15 2.24
N SER A 244 3.61 23.13 1.85
CA SER A 244 5.02 22.97 2.23
C SER A 244 5.94 23.93 1.46
N ASP A 245 7.15 24.14 1.97
CA ASP A 245 8.21 24.82 1.22
C ASP A 245 8.61 23.98 -0.01
N ALA A 246 8.91 24.63 -1.13
CA ALA A 246 9.32 23.96 -2.36
C ALA A 246 10.61 23.12 -2.16
N ASP A 247 11.58 23.64 -1.41
CA ASP A 247 12.82 22.93 -1.12
C ASP A 247 12.55 21.67 -0.28
N LEU A 248 11.60 21.72 0.67
CA LEU A 248 11.18 20.57 1.45
C LEU A 248 10.46 19.52 0.59
N ASP A 249 9.59 19.94 -0.33
CA ASP A 249 8.89 19.03 -1.23
C ASP A 249 9.89 18.25 -2.09
N PHE A 250 10.86 18.93 -2.70
CA PHE A 250 11.89 18.27 -3.53
C PHE A 250 12.85 17.40 -2.69
N ALA A 251 13.26 17.87 -1.51
CA ALA A 251 14.10 17.09 -0.59
C ALA A 251 13.39 15.84 -0.05
N SER A 252 12.04 15.84 0.00
CA SER A 252 11.24 14.73 0.46
C SER A 252 11.11 13.58 -0.54
N VAL A 253 11.44 13.82 -1.83
CA VAL A 253 11.38 12.78 -2.85
C VAL A 253 12.57 11.85 -2.69
N GLN A 254 12.28 10.58 -2.53
CA GLN A 254 13.25 9.52 -2.41
C GLN A 254 13.75 9.09 -3.80
N ARG A 255 14.84 8.32 -3.83
CA ARG A 255 15.40 7.73 -5.06
C ARG A 255 15.42 6.22 -4.92
N ASP A 256 15.07 5.54 -5.99
CA ASP A 256 14.97 4.10 -6.05
C ASP A 256 16.32 3.43 -6.35
N ASN A 257 16.53 2.27 -5.76
CA ASN A 257 17.65 1.37 -6.07
C ASN A 257 17.20 -0.11 -5.91
N PRO A 258 16.39 -0.61 -6.85
CA PRO A 258 15.80 -1.95 -6.76
C PRO A 258 16.85 -3.07 -6.73
N GLU A 259 18.03 -2.86 -7.31
CA GLU A 259 19.12 -3.83 -7.26
C GLU A 259 19.68 -3.98 -5.84
N MET A 260 19.82 -2.87 -5.08
CA MET A 260 20.22 -2.92 -3.68
C MET A 260 19.18 -3.65 -2.82
N GLU A 261 17.91 -3.35 -3.04
CA GLU A 261 16.82 -4.03 -2.34
C GLU A 261 16.78 -5.53 -2.64
N ARG A 262 17.05 -5.90 -3.90
CA ARG A 262 17.14 -7.30 -4.30
C ARG A 262 18.30 -8.02 -3.59
N ARG A 263 19.47 -7.40 -3.46
CA ARG A 263 20.59 -7.96 -2.70
C ARG A 263 20.24 -8.20 -1.24
N CYS A 264 19.58 -7.23 -0.60
CA CYS A 264 19.11 -7.36 0.78
C CYS A 264 18.08 -8.50 0.89
N GLN A 265 17.14 -8.60 -0.04
CA GLN A 265 16.16 -9.67 -0.07
C GLN A 265 16.82 -11.04 -0.26
N GLU A 266 17.88 -11.18 -1.05
CA GLU A 266 18.62 -12.43 -1.17
C GLU A 266 19.25 -12.85 0.16
N VAL A 267 19.76 -11.90 0.96
CA VAL A 267 20.25 -12.20 2.32
C VAL A 267 19.09 -12.68 3.20
N ILE A 268 17.96 -11.99 3.18
CA ILE A 268 16.76 -12.38 3.93
C ILE A 268 16.29 -13.79 3.49
N ASP A 269 16.27 -14.03 2.18
CA ASP A 269 15.88 -15.33 1.62
C ASP A 269 16.81 -16.45 2.10
N ARG A 270 18.14 -16.24 2.13
CA ARG A 270 19.08 -17.23 2.67
C ARG A 270 18.88 -17.44 4.17
N CYS A 271 18.58 -16.40 4.92
CA CYS A 271 18.33 -16.49 6.36
C CYS A 271 17.08 -17.34 6.66
N TRP A 272 15.93 -17.04 6.05
CA TRP A 272 14.72 -17.81 6.34
C TRP A 272 14.78 -19.26 5.82
N GLN A 273 15.56 -19.54 4.76
CA GLN A 273 15.78 -20.90 4.25
C GLN A 273 16.49 -21.81 5.26
N LEU A 274 17.21 -21.25 6.23
CA LEU A 274 17.88 -22.01 7.30
C LEU A 274 16.91 -22.57 8.38
N GLY A 275 15.62 -22.23 8.32
CA GLY A 275 14.63 -22.69 9.30
C GLY A 275 14.98 -22.24 10.72
N ASP A 276 15.12 -23.18 11.65
CA ASP A 276 15.46 -22.88 13.05
C ASP A 276 16.81 -22.16 13.22
N ALA A 277 17.74 -22.38 12.29
CA ALA A 277 19.06 -21.73 12.29
C ALA A 277 19.07 -20.32 11.67
N ASN A 278 17.90 -19.76 11.37
CA ASN A 278 17.77 -18.38 10.87
C ASN A 278 18.43 -17.37 11.84
N PRO A 279 19.50 -16.65 11.43
CA PRO A 279 20.21 -15.71 12.30
C PRO A 279 19.37 -14.46 12.65
N ILE A 280 18.33 -14.17 11.89
CA ILE A 280 17.45 -13.02 12.12
C ILE A 280 16.51 -13.34 13.29
N LEU A 281 16.66 -12.63 14.40
CA LEU A 281 15.74 -12.67 15.54
C LEU A 281 14.53 -11.78 15.29
N PHE A 282 14.77 -10.58 14.78
CA PHE A 282 13.80 -9.53 14.56
C PHE A 282 14.22 -8.70 13.35
N ILE A 283 13.29 -8.29 12.52
CA ILE A 283 13.53 -7.46 11.35
C ILE A 283 12.43 -6.42 11.19
N HIS A 284 12.80 -5.23 10.72
CA HIS A 284 11.92 -4.16 10.34
C HIS A 284 12.46 -3.46 9.09
N ASP A 285 11.60 -2.89 8.25
CA ASP A 285 12.03 -2.06 7.14
C ASP A 285 12.42 -0.64 7.59
N VAL A 286 13.13 0.09 6.75
CA VAL A 286 13.42 1.50 6.94
C VAL A 286 12.53 2.32 5.99
N GLY A 287 11.56 3.00 6.55
CA GLY A 287 10.63 3.86 5.83
C GLY A 287 10.77 5.34 6.22
N ALA A 288 9.62 6.02 6.36
CA ALA A 288 9.55 7.43 6.73
C ALA A 288 10.27 7.72 8.06
N GLY A 289 11.10 8.76 8.07
CA GLY A 289 11.92 9.16 9.22
C GLY A 289 13.24 8.39 9.33
N GLY A 290 13.51 7.46 8.42
CA GLY A 290 14.78 6.74 8.39
C GLY A 290 15.05 5.91 9.65
N LEU A 291 16.31 5.85 10.08
CA LEU A 291 16.72 5.10 11.27
C LEU A 291 16.14 5.69 12.56
N SER A 292 15.76 6.98 12.56
CA SER A 292 15.15 7.63 13.72
C SER A 292 13.78 7.06 14.10
N ASN A 293 13.13 6.39 13.18
CA ASN A 293 11.87 5.66 13.40
C ASN A 293 12.13 4.15 13.52
N ALA A 294 12.83 3.57 12.55
CA ALA A 294 12.99 2.13 12.43
C ALA A 294 13.76 1.49 13.62
N MET A 295 14.85 2.10 14.11
CA MET A 295 15.62 1.53 15.22
C MET A 295 14.91 1.56 16.57
N PRO A 296 14.26 2.69 16.98
CA PRO A 296 13.44 2.68 18.19
C PRO A 296 12.29 1.69 18.14
N GLU A 297 11.60 1.56 17.00
CA GLU A 297 10.53 0.58 16.82
C GLU A 297 11.07 -0.85 16.96
N LEU A 298 12.16 -1.18 16.28
CA LEU A 298 12.80 -2.51 16.36
C LEU A 298 13.06 -2.94 17.80
N VAL A 299 13.75 -2.09 18.58
CA VAL A 299 14.12 -2.45 19.96
C VAL A 299 12.93 -2.44 20.91
N SER A 300 12.02 -1.47 20.75
CA SER A 300 10.80 -1.36 21.57
C SER A 300 9.88 -2.56 21.39
N ASP A 301 9.60 -2.95 20.14
CA ASP A 301 8.74 -4.09 19.82
C ASP A 301 9.36 -5.41 20.29
N GLY A 302 10.69 -5.50 20.27
CA GLY A 302 11.44 -6.61 20.84
C GLY A 302 11.60 -6.56 22.37
N GLY A 303 10.98 -5.57 23.04
CA GLY A 303 11.04 -5.42 24.52
C GLY A 303 12.42 -5.10 25.07
N ARG A 304 13.23 -4.34 24.32
CA ARG A 304 14.60 -3.96 24.64
C ARG A 304 14.83 -2.47 24.45
N GLY A 305 15.94 -1.97 24.99
CA GLY A 305 16.55 -0.71 24.58
C GLY A 305 17.73 -0.93 23.63
N GLY A 306 18.39 0.14 23.26
CA GLY A 306 19.55 0.05 22.35
C GLY A 306 20.60 1.10 22.61
N LYS A 307 21.87 0.70 22.48
CA LYS A 307 23.02 1.60 22.42
C LYS A 307 23.57 1.60 21.01
N PHE A 308 23.69 2.76 20.41
CA PHE A 308 24.08 2.95 19.03
C PHE A 308 25.30 3.86 18.90
N GLU A 309 26.13 3.59 17.88
CA GLU A 309 27.21 4.46 17.43
C GLU A 309 26.89 5.00 16.04
N LEU A 310 26.67 6.30 15.95
CA LEU A 310 26.21 6.97 14.72
C LEU A 310 27.17 6.77 13.54
N ARG A 311 28.49 6.80 13.81
CA ARG A 311 29.51 6.73 12.76
C ARG A 311 29.83 5.31 12.28
N GLU A 312 29.15 4.30 12.81
CA GLU A 312 29.14 2.96 12.22
C GLU A 312 28.13 2.84 11.06
N ILE A 313 27.18 3.77 10.95
CA ILE A 313 26.24 3.81 9.83
C ILE A 313 27.02 4.10 8.54
N LEU A 314 26.85 3.23 7.53
CA LEU A 314 27.44 3.46 6.22
C LEU A 314 26.91 4.75 5.63
N SER A 315 27.79 5.61 5.10
CA SER A 315 27.42 6.88 4.50
C SER A 315 28.31 7.19 3.29
N ASP A 316 27.72 7.58 2.19
CA ASP A 316 28.41 8.02 0.99
C ASP A 316 28.62 9.55 0.96
N GLU A 317 28.06 10.26 1.94
CA GLU A 317 28.20 11.71 2.07
C GLU A 317 28.90 12.09 3.39
N PRO A 318 30.22 12.28 3.38
CA PRO A 318 31.00 12.51 4.61
C PRO A 318 30.62 13.77 5.39
N GLY A 319 29.99 14.73 4.73
CA GLY A 319 29.60 16.02 5.32
C GLY A 319 28.27 16.00 6.08
N MET A 320 27.56 14.89 6.12
CA MET A 320 26.27 14.80 6.80
C MET A 320 26.37 15.04 8.30
N SER A 321 25.46 15.88 8.82
CA SER A 321 25.27 16.11 10.24
C SER A 321 24.70 14.85 10.93
N PRO A 322 24.78 14.75 12.27
CA PRO A 322 24.13 13.66 13.02
C PRO A 322 22.65 13.49 12.71
N LEU A 323 21.93 14.62 12.57
CA LEU A 323 20.50 14.61 12.21
C LEU A 323 20.27 13.99 10.82
N GLU A 324 21.05 14.41 9.83
CA GLU A 324 20.93 13.91 8.45
C GLU A 324 21.25 12.42 8.37
N ILE A 325 22.29 11.94 9.06
CA ILE A 325 22.64 10.51 9.10
C ILE A 325 21.51 9.67 9.72
N TRP A 326 20.91 10.17 10.80
CA TRP A 326 19.90 9.43 11.56
C TRP A 326 18.50 9.49 10.97
N CYS A 327 18.15 10.60 10.29
CA CYS A 327 16.78 10.88 9.83
C CYS A 327 16.59 10.81 8.31
N ASN A 328 17.66 10.56 7.51
CA ASN A 328 17.48 10.42 6.07
C ASN A 328 16.69 9.16 5.72
N GLU A 329 15.95 9.25 4.62
CA GLU A 329 15.14 8.14 4.11
C GLU A 329 15.82 7.48 2.90
N SER A 330 17.16 7.31 2.95
CA SER A 330 17.88 6.52 1.95
C SER A 330 17.25 5.15 1.84
N GLN A 331 16.94 4.77 0.61
CA GLN A 331 16.14 3.60 0.33
C GLN A 331 16.91 2.30 0.44
N GLU A 332 16.13 1.21 0.43
CA GLU A 332 16.60 -0.16 0.39
C GLU A 332 17.48 -0.48 1.60
N ARG A 333 16.91 -0.18 2.78
CA ARG A 333 17.49 -0.53 4.07
C ARG A 333 16.52 -1.28 4.95
N TYR A 334 17.07 -2.22 5.71
CA TYR A 334 16.37 -2.94 6.77
C TYR A 334 17.13 -2.79 8.08
N VAL A 335 16.44 -2.83 9.20
CA VAL A 335 17.03 -2.92 10.53
C VAL A 335 16.75 -4.29 11.12
N LEU A 336 17.77 -4.91 11.73
CA LEU A 336 17.69 -6.27 12.24
C LEU A 336 18.31 -6.38 13.63
N ALA A 337 17.77 -7.32 14.41
CA ALA A 337 18.46 -7.87 15.56
C ALA A 337 18.98 -9.27 15.20
N VAL A 338 20.29 -9.46 15.32
CA VAL A 338 20.99 -10.71 15.03
C VAL A 338 21.67 -11.19 16.31
N ALA A 339 21.52 -12.49 16.65
CA ALA A 339 22.21 -13.06 17.80
C ALA A 339 23.73 -12.90 17.65
N ALA A 340 24.42 -12.54 18.72
CA ALA A 340 25.85 -12.20 18.65
C ALA A 340 26.70 -13.36 18.13
N ASP A 341 26.36 -14.59 18.47
CA ASP A 341 27.02 -15.82 18.03
C ASP A 341 26.69 -16.21 16.58
N GLN A 342 25.60 -15.69 16.03
CA GLN A 342 25.17 -15.90 14.64
C GLN A 342 25.70 -14.81 13.68
N LEU A 343 26.32 -13.75 14.18
CA LEU A 343 26.85 -12.67 13.35
C LEU A 343 27.87 -13.14 12.30
N PRO A 344 28.77 -14.12 12.56
CA PRO A 344 29.67 -14.63 11.53
C PRO A 344 28.95 -15.28 10.35
N LEU A 345 27.87 -16.03 10.58
CA LEU A 345 27.03 -16.60 9.53
C LEU A 345 26.32 -15.51 8.74
N PHE A 346 25.75 -14.52 9.41
CA PHE A 346 25.11 -13.38 8.77
C PHE A 346 26.09 -12.59 7.88
N ASP A 347 27.32 -12.35 8.36
CA ASP A 347 28.39 -11.71 7.59
C ASP A 347 28.75 -12.49 6.31
N GLU A 348 28.84 -13.83 6.42
CA GLU A 348 29.09 -14.69 5.26
C GLU A 348 28.00 -14.56 4.20
N LEU A 349 26.72 -14.58 4.62
CA LEU A 349 25.58 -14.41 3.74
C LEU A 349 25.57 -13.03 3.06
N CYS A 350 25.82 -11.96 3.82
CA CYS A 350 25.92 -10.61 3.26
C CYS A 350 27.04 -10.46 2.23
N LYS A 351 28.22 -11.03 2.51
CA LYS A 351 29.36 -11.03 1.57
C LYS A 351 29.06 -11.81 0.30
N ARG A 352 28.41 -12.96 0.43
CA ARG A 352 27.99 -13.79 -0.71
C ARG A 352 27.06 -13.03 -1.63
N GLU A 353 26.05 -12.38 -1.10
CA GLU A 353 25.04 -11.65 -1.87
C GLU A 353 25.49 -10.21 -2.21
N ARG A 354 26.67 -9.81 -1.76
CA ARG A 354 27.22 -8.45 -1.94
C ARG A 354 26.29 -7.36 -1.41
N ALA A 355 25.54 -7.68 -0.36
CA ALA A 355 24.68 -6.76 0.34
C ALA A 355 25.48 -6.05 1.42
N PRO A 356 25.64 -4.72 1.40
CA PRO A 356 26.32 -4.00 2.46
C PRO A 356 25.51 -4.06 3.75
N TYR A 357 26.21 -4.12 4.88
CA TYR A 357 25.58 -4.03 6.20
C TYR A 357 26.54 -3.39 7.20
N ALA A 358 25.99 -2.90 8.30
CA ALA A 358 26.76 -2.39 9.42
C ALA A 358 26.14 -2.80 10.75
N VAL A 359 26.97 -3.21 11.70
CA VAL A 359 26.58 -3.36 13.10
C VAL A 359 26.70 -1.99 13.74
N ILE A 360 25.58 -1.36 14.04
CA ILE A 360 25.54 0.02 14.55
C ILE A 360 25.26 0.09 16.05
N GLY A 361 24.98 -1.04 16.69
CA GLY A 361 24.69 -1.05 18.12
C GLY A 361 24.43 -2.43 18.70
N GLU A 362 24.00 -2.40 19.96
CA GLU A 362 23.66 -3.59 20.74
C GLU A 362 22.35 -3.38 21.51
N ALA A 363 21.56 -4.45 21.61
CA ALA A 363 20.34 -4.46 22.41
C ALA A 363 20.67 -4.48 23.91
N THR A 364 19.94 -3.68 24.69
CA THR A 364 20.12 -3.55 26.14
C THR A 364 18.89 -4.05 26.91
N GLU A 365 19.09 -4.38 28.19
CA GLU A 365 17.98 -4.74 29.07
C GLU A 365 17.10 -3.54 29.41
N GLU A 366 17.73 -2.37 29.64
CA GLU A 366 17.03 -1.13 29.96
C GLU A 366 16.32 -0.59 28.70
N LEU A 367 15.04 -0.21 28.83
CA LEU A 367 14.24 0.39 27.77
C LEU A 367 14.64 1.84 27.52
N HIS A 368 15.85 2.03 27.06
CA HIS A 368 16.49 3.32 26.84
C HIS A 368 17.13 3.37 25.45
N LEU A 369 17.07 4.53 24.81
CA LEU A 369 17.73 4.80 23.54
C LEU A 369 18.92 5.71 23.78
N SER A 370 20.13 5.22 23.47
CA SER A 370 21.36 5.98 23.55
C SER A 370 22.06 5.95 22.19
N LEU A 371 22.24 7.11 21.58
CA LEU A 371 22.99 7.31 20.34
C LEU A 371 24.23 8.15 20.63
N HIS A 372 25.40 7.59 20.42
CA HIS A 372 26.68 8.26 20.56
C HIS A 372 27.24 8.68 19.20
N ASP A 373 27.85 9.86 19.12
CA ASP A 373 28.60 10.33 17.97
C ASP A 373 30.07 10.51 18.37
N ARG A 374 30.93 9.57 18.01
CA ARG A 374 32.37 9.61 18.31
C ARG A 374 33.09 10.76 17.60
N HIS A 375 32.52 11.33 16.53
CA HIS A 375 33.12 12.46 15.81
C HIS A 375 33.08 13.75 16.63
N PHE A 376 31.92 14.01 17.26
CA PHE A 376 31.71 15.18 18.11
C PHE A 376 31.88 14.86 19.62
N ASP A 377 32.13 13.59 19.97
CA ASP A 377 32.23 13.11 21.35
C ASP A 377 31.05 13.54 22.22
N ASN A 378 29.81 13.32 21.68
CA ASN A 378 28.58 13.67 22.34
C ASN A 378 27.49 12.58 22.17
N GLN A 379 26.36 12.79 22.82
CA GLN A 379 25.19 11.91 22.73
C GLN A 379 24.01 12.70 22.15
N PRO A 380 23.81 12.67 20.81
CA PRO A 380 22.67 13.33 20.18
C PRO A 380 21.31 12.85 20.70
N ILE A 381 21.22 11.59 21.14
CA ILE A 381 20.02 11.02 21.75
C ILE A 381 20.42 10.26 23.01
N ASP A 382 19.75 10.57 24.12
CA ASP A 382 19.90 9.87 25.40
C ASP A 382 18.59 10.02 26.19
N LEU A 383 17.65 9.06 25.97
CA LEU A 383 16.31 9.15 26.56
C LEU A 383 15.61 7.79 26.68
N PRO A 384 14.69 7.65 27.66
CA PRO A 384 13.85 6.48 27.77
C PRO A 384 12.93 6.31 26.56
N LEU A 385 12.70 5.07 26.12
CA LEU A 385 11.85 4.77 24.95
C LEU A 385 10.38 5.19 25.14
N ASP A 386 9.87 5.22 26.36
CA ASP A 386 8.51 5.66 26.65
C ASP A 386 8.29 7.17 26.39
N VAL A 387 9.36 7.99 26.46
CA VAL A 387 9.32 9.39 26.04
C VAL A 387 9.12 9.51 24.53
N LEU A 388 9.74 8.64 23.77
CA LEU A 388 9.68 8.65 22.30
C LEU A 388 8.43 7.96 21.78
N LEU A 389 8.13 6.77 22.28
CA LEU A 389 7.08 5.87 21.78
C LEU A 389 5.88 5.76 22.75
N GLY A 390 5.88 6.52 23.83
CA GLY A 390 4.81 6.52 24.82
C GLY A 390 3.44 6.93 24.25
N LYS A 391 2.39 6.56 24.97
CA LYS A 391 1.01 6.86 24.57
C LYS A 391 0.75 8.36 24.57
N THR A 392 0.54 8.93 23.41
CA THR A 392 0.07 10.31 23.27
C THR A 392 -1.40 10.43 23.73
N PRO A 393 -1.82 11.61 24.25
CA PRO A 393 -3.23 11.85 24.55
C PRO A 393 -4.12 11.54 23.35
N LYS A 394 -5.28 10.93 23.59
CA LYS A 394 -6.28 10.69 22.57
C LYS A 394 -6.77 12.01 21.99
N MET A 395 -6.95 12.03 20.69
CA MET A 395 -7.62 13.11 19.97
C MET A 395 -9.13 12.95 20.12
N THR A 396 -9.86 14.05 20.26
CA THR A 396 -11.32 14.08 20.10
C THR A 396 -11.66 14.72 18.77
N ARG A 397 -12.53 14.09 18.01
CA ARG A 397 -13.10 14.61 16.75
C ARG A 397 -14.57 14.91 16.98
N ASP A 398 -14.91 16.21 17.04
CA ASP A 398 -16.29 16.70 17.13
C ASP A 398 -16.69 17.25 15.76
N VAL A 399 -17.62 16.57 15.11
CA VAL A 399 -17.91 16.76 13.69
C VAL A 399 -19.41 16.67 13.42
N GLN A 400 -19.83 17.22 12.26
CA GLN A 400 -21.22 17.24 11.85
C GLN A 400 -21.41 16.47 10.55
N THR A 401 -22.55 15.78 10.46
CA THR A 401 -23.01 15.14 9.24
C THR A 401 -23.54 16.20 8.28
N LEU A 402 -23.00 16.20 7.06
CA LEU A 402 -23.51 17.03 5.98
C LEU A 402 -24.11 16.13 4.90
N LYS A 403 -25.37 16.38 4.56
CA LYS A 403 -26.02 15.62 3.49
C LYS A 403 -25.52 16.10 2.13
N ALA A 404 -25.23 15.15 1.26
CA ALA A 404 -24.87 15.45 -0.11
C ALA A 404 -25.96 16.30 -0.78
N LYS A 405 -25.53 17.26 -1.59
CA LYS A 405 -26.38 18.03 -2.48
C LYS A 405 -26.00 17.67 -3.90
N GLY A 406 -26.95 17.24 -4.70
CA GLY A 406 -26.69 16.91 -6.09
C GLY A 406 -27.99 16.94 -6.88
N ASP A 407 -27.87 17.34 -8.13
CA ASP A 407 -28.97 17.31 -9.07
C ASP A 407 -29.02 15.97 -9.81
N ALA A 408 -30.22 15.54 -10.16
CA ALA A 408 -30.37 14.36 -10.99
C ALA A 408 -29.72 14.59 -12.37
N LEU A 409 -29.08 13.55 -12.91
CA LEU A 409 -28.52 13.62 -14.26
C LEU A 409 -29.63 13.97 -15.27
N ALA A 410 -29.48 15.10 -15.97
CA ALA A 410 -30.35 15.49 -17.07
C ALA A 410 -30.15 14.51 -18.22
N ARG A 411 -31.17 13.69 -18.50
CA ARG A 411 -31.14 12.66 -19.55
C ARG A 411 -31.57 13.14 -20.91
N GLU A 412 -32.17 14.32 -20.97
CA GLU A 412 -32.67 14.91 -22.21
C GLU A 412 -31.54 15.15 -23.20
N GLY A 413 -31.69 14.68 -24.43
CA GLY A 413 -30.65 14.80 -25.46
C GLY A 413 -29.54 13.74 -25.43
N ILE A 414 -29.45 12.88 -24.41
CA ILE A 414 -28.52 11.78 -24.38
C ILE A 414 -28.97 10.65 -25.30
N THR A 415 -28.19 10.36 -26.32
CA THR A 415 -28.37 9.18 -27.17
C THR A 415 -27.48 8.02 -26.72
N ILE A 416 -27.93 6.79 -26.95
CA ILE A 416 -27.11 5.60 -26.61
C ILE A 416 -25.76 5.63 -27.35
N ALA A 417 -25.74 6.03 -28.62
CA ALA A 417 -24.51 6.08 -29.40
C ALA A 417 -23.48 7.10 -28.84
N ASP A 418 -23.94 8.30 -28.45
CA ASP A 418 -23.07 9.30 -27.85
C ASP A 418 -22.63 8.87 -26.44
N ALA A 419 -23.53 8.30 -25.64
CA ALA A 419 -23.21 7.77 -24.32
C ALA A 419 -22.13 6.69 -24.37
N VAL A 420 -22.27 5.71 -25.25
CA VAL A 420 -21.27 4.65 -25.47
C VAL A 420 -19.92 5.25 -25.88
N LYS A 421 -19.93 6.19 -26.85
CA LYS A 421 -18.70 6.85 -27.30
C LYS A 421 -17.99 7.55 -26.15
N ARG A 422 -18.69 8.39 -25.36
CA ARG A 422 -18.11 9.13 -24.24
C ARG A 422 -17.59 8.20 -23.14
N VAL A 423 -18.39 7.22 -22.73
CA VAL A 423 -17.99 6.27 -21.67
C VAL A 423 -16.77 5.46 -22.07
N LEU A 424 -16.66 5.02 -23.33
CA LEU A 424 -15.46 4.31 -23.83
C LEU A 424 -14.22 5.21 -23.96
N HIS A 425 -14.38 6.54 -24.02
CA HIS A 425 -13.28 7.49 -24.00
C HIS A 425 -12.91 7.94 -22.57
N LEU A 426 -13.71 7.63 -21.56
CA LEU A 426 -13.34 7.91 -20.17
C LEU A 426 -12.13 7.05 -19.78
N PRO A 427 -10.99 7.64 -19.37
CA PRO A 427 -9.78 6.87 -19.11
C PRO A 427 -9.97 5.75 -18.08
N THR A 428 -10.86 5.93 -17.09
CA THR A 428 -11.23 4.87 -16.13
C THR A 428 -11.80 3.62 -16.81
N VAL A 429 -12.50 3.76 -17.93
CA VAL A 429 -13.18 2.68 -18.68
C VAL A 429 -12.36 2.24 -19.90
N ALA A 430 -11.65 3.18 -20.53
CA ALA A 430 -10.89 2.96 -21.76
C ALA A 430 -9.88 1.81 -21.66
N GLU A 431 -9.41 1.36 -22.78
CA GLU A 431 -8.42 0.31 -22.94
C GLU A 431 -7.09 0.65 -22.22
N LYS A 432 -6.45 -0.33 -21.59
CA LYS A 432 -5.29 -0.16 -20.69
C LYS A 432 -4.03 -0.90 -21.16
N THR A 433 -3.97 -1.38 -22.40
CA THR A 433 -2.84 -2.21 -22.89
C THR A 433 -1.49 -1.58 -22.58
N PHE A 434 -1.34 -0.27 -22.77
CA PHE A 434 -0.06 0.38 -22.54
C PHE A 434 0.39 0.28 -21.07
N LEU A 435 -0.52 0.45 -20.10
CA LEU A 435 -0.22 0.33 -18.68
C LEU A 435 0.15 -1.09 -18.27
N VAL A 436 -0.48 -2.08 -18.92
CA VAL A 436 -0.26 -3.50 -18.62
C VAL A 436 1.02 -4.03 -19.27
N THR A 437 1.39 -3.53 -20.45
CA THR A 437 2.53 -4.04 -21.23
C THR A 437 3.87 -3.41 -20.86
N ILE A 438 3.90 -2.34 -20.08
CA ILE A 438 5.15 -1.71 -19.63
C ILE A 438 5.83 -2.47 -18.49
N GLY A 439 5.10 -3.28 -17.72
CA GLY A 439 5.61 -4.11 -16.63
C GLY A 439 5.84 -5.55 -17.04
N ASP A 440 6.76 -6.23 -16.35
CA ASP A 440 6.90 -7.67 -16.49
C ASP A 440 5.74 -8.38 -15.77
N ARG A 441 5.08 -9.29 -16.49
CA ARG A 441 3.93 -10.06 -16.05
C ARG A 441 4.23 -11.54 -15.81
N SER A 442 5.44 -11.99 -16.10
CA SER A 442 5.78 -13.42 -16.18
C SER A 442 7.08 -13.79 -15.47
N VAL A 443 7.79 -12.82 -14.91
CA VAL A 443 9.03 -13.08 -14.17
C VAL A 443 8.75 -14.07 -13.02
N THR A 444 9.72 -14.91 -12.67
CA THR A 444 9.65 -16.02 -11.71
C THR A 444 9.01 -17.32 -12.22
N GLY A 445 8.17 -17.27 -13.26
CA GLY A 445 7.50 -18.45 -13.81
C GLY A 445 6.36 -19.02 -12.95
N MET A 446 5.90 -18.29 -11.94
CA MET A 446 4.83 -18.72 -11.03
C MET A 446 3.49 -18.01 -11.28
N VAL A 447 3.37 -17.31 -12.39
CA VAL A 447 2.13 -16.63 -12.77
C VAL A 447 1.20 -17.61 -13.48
N ALA A 448 0.03 -17.85 -12.88
CA ALA A 448 -1.02 -18.68 -13.47
C ALA A 448 -2.01 -17.83 -14.27
N ARG A 449 -2.28 -16.61 -13.84
CA ARG A 449 -3.16 -15.66 -14.52
C ARG A 449 -2.67 -14.23 -14.32
N ASP A 450 -2.42 -13.57 -15.44
CA ASP A 450 -2.17 -12.13 -15.55
C ASP A 450 -3.40 -11.39 -16.12
N GLN A 451 -3.25 -10.16 -16.53
CA GLN A 451 -4.31 -9.31 -17.06
C GLN A 451 -4.79 -9.73 -18.46
N MET A 452 -3.95 -10.43 -19.23
CA MET A 452 -4.21 -10.76 -20.63
C MET A 452 -5.09 -11.99 -20.78
N VAL A 453 -6.06 -11.93 -21.67
CA VAL A 453 -7.06 -12.98 -21.90
C VAL A 453 -7.16 -13.36 -23.37
N GLY A 454 -7.27 -14.65 -23.60
CA GLY A 454 -7.53 -15.26 -24.91
C GLY A 454 -6.37 -15.14 -25.91
N PRO A 455 -6.59 -15.61 -27.14
CA PRO A 455 -5.54 -15.65 -28.18
C PRO A 455 -5.10 -14.25 -28.64
N TRP A 456 -5.94 -13.24 -28.43
CA TRP A 456 -5.66 -11.84 -28.79
C TRP A 456 -4.95 -11.06 -27.69
N GLN A 457 -4.73 -11.68 -26.52
CA GLN A 457 -4.08 -11.05 -25.37
C GLN A 457 -4.69 -9.69 -25.01
N VAL A 458 -6.00 -9.68 -24.76
CA VAL A 458 -6.73 -8.47 -24.37
C VAL A 458 -6.65 -8.29 -22.84
N PRO A 459 -6.28 -7.10 -22.33
CA PRO A 459 -6.10 -6.87 -20.89
C PRO A 459 -7.44 -6.63 -20.18
N VAL A 460 -8.24 -7.67 -19.99
CA VAL A 460 -9.59 -7.62 -19.43
C VAL A 460 -9.79 -8.49 -18.18
N ALA A 461 -8.74 -9.16 -17.67
CA ALA A 461 -8.82 -9.88 -16.41
C ALA A 461 -8.60 -8.92 -15.23
N ASN A 462 -9.52 -8.94 -14.25
CA ASN A 462 -9.46 -8.12 -13.03
C ASN A 462 -9.02 -8.93 -11.80
N CYS A 463 -8.63 -10.19 -11.98
CA CYS A 463 -8.11 -11.06 -10.95
C CYS A 463 -6.78 -11.66 -11.41
N ALA A 464 -5.74 -11.47 -10.59
CA ALA A 464 -4.43 -12.08 -10.82
C ALA A 464 -4.28 -13.33 -9.97
N VAL A 465 -3.60 -14.35 -10.52
CA VAL A 465 -3.38 -15.64 -9.83
C VAL A 465 -1.94 -16.09 -10.00
N THR A 466 -1.30 -16.46 -8.89
CA THR A 466 0.01 -17.12 -8.87
C THR A 466 -0.15 -18.56 -8.39
N THR A 467 0.78 -19.46 -8.79
CA THR A 467 0.90 -20.79 -8.18
C THR A 467 1.65 -20.68 -6.85
N ALA A 468 1.28 -21.49 -5.87
CA ALA A 468 1.96 -21.51 -4.56
C ALA A 468 3.35 -22.16 -4.67
N SER A 469 3.52 -23.10 -5.59
CA SER A 469 4.76 -23.84 -5.85
C SER A 469 4.83 -24.33 -7.30
N LEU A 470 6.01 -24.78 -7.70
CA LEU A 470 6.24 -25.39 -9.02
C LEU A 470 5.74 -26.85 -9.10
N ASP A 471 5.46 -27.50 -7.97
CA ASP A 471 5.00 -28.90 -7.90
C ASP A 471 3.51 -29.04 -7.53
N SER A 472 2.77 -27.94 -7.49
CA SER A 472 1.39 -27.88 -7.01
C SER A 472 0.50 -26.99 -7.89
N TYR A 473 -0.79 -27.28 -7.89
CA TYR A 473 -1.82 -26.41 -8.49
C TYR A 473 -2.51 -25.50 -7.46
N TYR A 474 -2.13 -25.56 -6.19
CA TYR A 474 -2.53 -24.52 -5.23
C TYR A 474 -1.95 -23.17 -5.62
N GLY A 475 -2.63 -22.10 -5.24
CA GLY A 475 -2.17 -20.76 -5.57
C GLY A 475 -2.69 -19.68 -4.66
N GLU A 476 -2.42 -18.45 -5.05
CA GLU A 476 -2.91 -17.24 -4.43
C GLU A 476 -3.56 -16.33 -5.48
N ALA A 477 -4.62 -15.66 -5.08
CA ALA A 477 -5.31 -14.69 -5.91
C ALA A 477 -5.31 -13.29 -5.27
N MET A 478 -5.30 -12.26 -6.11
CA MET A 478 -5.52 -10.88 -5.72
C MET A 478 -6.44 -10.14 -6.70
N ALA A 479 -7.28 -9.27 -6.13
CA ALA A 479 -8.18 -8.40 -6.89
C ALA A 479 -8.38 -7.07 -6.16
N ILE A 480 -8.83 -6.04 -6.87
CA ILE A 480 -9.03 -4.69 -6.33
C ILE A 480 -10.47 -4.25 -6.58
N GLY A 481 -10.98 -3.41 -5.68
CA GLY A 481 -12.24 -2.70 -5.84
C GLY A 481 -12.17 -1.29 -5.26
N GLU A 482 -12.78 -0.30 -5.96
CA GLU A 482 -12.90 1.06 -5.50
C GLU A 482 -14.08 1.77 -6.20
N ARG A 483 -14.76 2.67 -5.48
CA ARG A 483 -15.89 3.45 -5.99
C ARG A 483 -15.92 4.86 -5.40
N ALA A 484 -14.78 5.53 -5.37
CA ALA A 484 -14.60 6.80 -4.70
C ALA A 484 -15.60 7.92 -5.12
N PRO A 485 -15.98 8.12 -6.39
CA PRO A 485 -16.94 9.17 -6.74
C PRO A 485 -18.32 9.01 -6.07
N VAL A 486 -18.70 7.78 -5.72
CA VAL A 486 -19.98 7.52 -5.00
C VAL A 486 -19.99 8.14 -3.61
N ALA A 487 -18.82 8.32 -2.97
CA ALA A 487 -18.73 8.94 -1.65
C ALA A 487 -19.24 10.39 -1.62
N LEU A 488 -19.24 11.09 -2.76
CA LEU A 488 -19.84 12.43 -2.86
C LEU A 488 -21.37 12.44 -2.71
N LEU A 489 -21.99 11.27 -2.83
CA LEU A 489 -23.43 11.08 -2.67
C LEU A 489 -23.77 10.31 -1.40
N ASP A 490 -23.00 9.24 -1.12
CA ASP A 490 -23.23 8.33 0.00
C ASP A 490 -21.91 7.61 0.36
N PHE A 491 -21.35 7.95 1.50
CA PHE A 491 -20.07 7.42 1.98
C PHE A 491 -20.14 5.92 2.26
N ALA A 492 -21.23 5.45 2.89
CA ALA A 492 -21.41 4.04 3.21
C ALA A 492 -21.61 3.20 1.94
N ALA A 493 -22.37 3.69 0.97
CA ALA A 493 -22.55 3.02 -0.32
C ALA A 493 -21.23 2.91 -1.09
N SER A 494 -20.43 3.96 -1.13
CA SER A 494 -19.09 3.94 -1.76
C SER A 494 -18.21 2.84 -1.15
N ALA A 495 -18.15 2.77 0.18
CA ALA A 495 -17.35 1.78 0.90
C ALA A 495 -17.84 0.34 0.65
N ARG A 496 -19.18 0.11 0.68
CA ARG A 496 -19.74 -1.21 0.36
C ARG A 496 -19.49 -1.62 -1.08
N LEU A 497 -19.56 -0.69 -2.03
CA LEU A 497 -19.30 -0.97 -3.45
C LEU A 497 -17.81 -1.31 -3.69
N ALA A 498 -16.87 -0.67 -2.99
CA ALA A 498 -15.45 -1.03 -3.07
C ALA A 498 -15.21 -2.49 -2.65
N VAL A 499 -15.80 -2.92 -1.53
CA VAL A 499 -15.76 -4.31 -1.09
C VAL A 499 -16.44 -5.22 -2.12
N GLY A 500 -17.64 -4.85 -2.60
CA GLY A 500 -18.40 -5.64 -3.57
C GLY A 500 -17.65 -5.85 -4.89
N GLU A 501 -16.98 -4.82 -5.41
CA GLU A 501 -16.17 -4.91 -6.62
C GLU A 501 -14.97 -5.87 -6.44
N ALA A 502 -14.23 -5.73 -5.34
CA ALA A 502 -13.12 -6.63 -5.03
C ALA A 502 -13.58 -8.09 -4.94
N LEU A 503 -14.72 -8.35 -4.28
CA LEU A 503 -15.30 -9.70 -4.16
C LEU A 503 -15.75 -10.26 -5.51
N THR A 504 -16.41 -9.48 -6.35
CA THR A 504 -16.86 -9.96 -7.67
C THR A 504 -15.68 -10.23 -8.60
N ASN A 505 -14.60 -9.44 -8.50
CA ASN A 505 -13.39 -9.67 -9.27
C ASN A 505 -12.65 -10.95 -8.82
N ILE A 506 -12.48 -11.19 -7.51
CA ILE A 506 -11.77 -12.37 -7.01
C ILE A 506 -12.59 -13.66 -7.14
N ALA A 507 -13.92 -13.56 -7.29
CA ALA A 507 -14.81 -14.70 -7.51
C ALA A 507 -14.54 -15.47 -8.81
N ALA A 508 -13.67 -14.95 -9.69
CA ALA A 508 -13.18 -15.68 -10.86
C ALA A 508 -12.29 -16.90 -10.50
N THR A 509 -11.92 -17.08 -9.23
CA THR A 509 -11.01 -18.14 -8.76
C THR A 509 -11.67 -19.12 -7.81
N GLN A 510 -11.13 -20.35 -7.75
CA GLN A 510 -11.61 -21.39 -6.84
C GLN A 510 -11.07 -21.17 -5.42
N ILE A 511 -11.78 -20.40 -4.62
CA ILE A 511 -11.39 -20.07 -3.23
C ILE A 511 -11.96 -21.10 -2.24
N GLY A 512 -13.11 -21.70 -2.55
CA GLY A 512 -13.82 -22.65 -1.69
C GLY A 512 -14.75 -21.99 -0.68
N ASP A 513 -14.23 -21.14 0.20
CA ASP A 513 -15.01 -20.45 1.23
C ASP A 513 -14.70 -18.92 1.22
N ILE A 514 -15.75 -18.10 1.26
CA ILE A 514 -15.63 -16.64 1.31
C ILE A 514 -14.80 -16.15 2.51
N LYS A 515 -14.82 -16.87 3.63
CA LYS A 515 -14.02 -16.58 4.82
C LYS A 515 -12.51 -16.66 4.60
N ARG A 516 -12.07 -17.29 3.50
CA ARG A 516 -10.67 -17.32 3.09
C ARG A 516 -10.21 -16.05 2.40
N ILE A 517 -11.14 -15.16 2.03
CA ILE A 517 -10.79 -13.85 1.48
C ILE A 517 -10.41 -12.92 2.64
N LYS A 518 -9.22 -12.31 2.54
CA LYS A 518 -8.73 -11.28 3.44
C LYS A 518 -8.57 -9.97 2.68
N LEU A 519 -8.88 -8.87 3.34
CA LEU A 519 -8.92 -7.55 2.73
C LEU A 519 -7.84 -6.65 3.30
N SER A 520 -7.12 -5.95 2.43
CA SER A 520 -6.41 -4.73 2.82
C SER A 520 -7.29 -3.52 2.51
N ALA A 521 -7.51 -2.65 3.49
CA ALA A 521 -8.34 -1.47 3.34
C ALA A 521 -7.48 -0.20 3.39
N ASN A 522 -7.39 0.51 2.26
CA ASN A 522 -6.66 1.76 2.15
C ASN A 522 -7.64 2.93 2.15
N TRP A 523 -7.58 3.75 3.20
CA TRP A 523 -8.47 4.90 3.44
C TRP A 523 -7.76 6.21 3.10
N MET A 524 -8.29 6.96 2.15
CA MET A 524 -7.79 8.28 1.77
C MET A 524 -8.89 9.31 1.96
N ALA A 525 -8.65 10.30 2.82
CA ALA A 525 -9.64 11.31 3.17
C ALA A 525 -9.00 12.70 3.33
N ALA A 526 -9.79 13.73 3.13
CA ALA A 526 -9.43 15.11 3.45
C ALA A 526 -9.89 15.45 4.87
N ALA A 527 -9.21 14.91 5.88
CA ALA A 527 -9.60 15.10 7.28
C ALA A 527 -9.69 16.59 7.64
N GLY A 528 -10.79 16.96 8.32
CA GLY A 528 -11.10 18.33 8.68
C GLY A 528 -11.80 19.13 7.58
N HIS A 529 -12.03 18.57 6.40
CA HIS A 529 -12.92 19.19 5.42
C HIS A 529 -14.38 18.96 5.86
N PRO A 530 -15.27 19.97 5.76
CA PRO A 530 -16.64 19.85 6.22
C PRO A 530 -17.35 18.61 5.65
N GLY A 531 -17.89 17.76 6.53
CA GLY A 531 -18.61 16.53 6.17
C GLY A 531 -17.74 15.30 5.94
N GLU A 532 -16.46 15.43 5.56
CA GLU A 532 -15.59 14.29 5.23
C GLU A 532 -15.27 13.41 6.45
N ASP A 533 -15.09 14.00 7.62
CA ASP A 533 -14.81 13.24 8.85
C ASP A 533 -16.01 12.39 9.29
N ALA A 534 -17.21 12.96 9.28
CA ALA A 534 -18.43 12.22 9.59
C ALA A 534 -18.67 11.12 8.55
N GLY A 535 -18.42 11.43 7.27
CA GLY A 535 -18.50 10.49 6.16
C GLY A 535 -17.49 9.35 6.28
N LEU A 536 -16.25 9.64 6.72
CA LEU A 536 -15.24 8.60 7.01
C LEU A 536 -15.72 7.66 8.12
N TYR A 537 -16.31 8.21 9.18
CA TYR A 537 -16.87 7.39 10.26
C TYR A 537 -17.98 6.47 9.75
N GLU A 538 -18.90 7.01 8.95
CA GLU A 538 -20.01 6.26 8.34
C GLU A 538 -19.51 5.15 7.42
N ALA A 539 -18.54 5.44 6.55
CA ALA A 539 -17.92 4.48 5.64
C ALA A 539 -17.24 3.33 6.38
N VAL A 540 -16.44 3.65 7.42
CA VAL A 540 -15.75 2.64 8.24
C VAL A 540 -16.76 1.78 9.01
N LYS A 541 -17.82 2.38 9.55
CA LYS A 541 -18.90 1.65 10.22
C LYS A 541 -19.59 0.67 9.28
N ALA A 542 -19.95 1.12 8.08
CA ALA A 542 -20.64 0.30 7.07
C ALA A 542 -19.85 -0.96 6.68
N VAL A 543 -18.52 -0.86 6.67
CA VAL A 543 -17.64 -1.97 6.31
C VAL A 543 -17.24 -2.78 7.54
N GLY A 544 -16.80 -2.11 8.63
CA GLY A 544 -16.22 -2.75 9.80
C GLY A 544 -17.23 -3.37 10.76
N GLU A 545 -18.43 -2.80 10.86
CA GLU A 545 -19.46 -3.25 11.80
C GLU A 545 -20.60 -4.02 11.11
N GLU A 546 -20.85 -3.76 9.83
CA GLU A 546 -22.02 -4.28 9.13
C GLU A 546 -21.63 -5.30 8.05
N LEU A 547 -21.03 -4.85 6.93
CA LEU A 547 -20.84 -5.67 5.74
C LEU A 547 -19.85 -6.82 5.95
N CYS A 548 -18.63 -6.53 6.40
CA CYS A 548 -17.61 -7.56 6.54
C CYS A 548 -17.97 -8.62 7.58
N PRO A 549 -18.47 -8.27 8.79
CA PRO A 549 -18.96 -9.27 9.75
C PRO A 549 -20.10 -10.12 9.19
N ALA A 550 -21.06 -9.51 8.48
CA ALA A 550 -22.19 -10.25 7.90
C ALA A 550 -21.77 -11.25 6.81
N LEU A 551 -20.69 -10.99 6.08
CA LEU A 551 -20.14 -11.86 5.05
C LEU A 551 -19.04 -12.81 5.56
N GLY A 552 -18.61 -12.69 6.82
CA GLY A 552 -17.48 -13.44 7.36
C GLY A 552 -16.13 -13.02 6.79
N LEU A 553 -15.98 -11.74 6.45
CA LEU A 553 -14.75 -11.17 5.91
C LEU A 553 -13.92 -10.48 7.00
N THR A 554 -12.60 -10.50 6.84
CA THR A 554 -11.66 -9.87 7.76
C THR A 554 -10.81 -8.84 7.05
N ILE A 555 -10.56 -7.69 7.71
CA ILE A 555 -9.62 -6.65 7.30
C ILE A 555 -8.42 -6.67 8.26
N PRO A 556 -7.42 -7.54 8.08
CA PRO A 556 -6.30 -7.70 9.01
C PRO A 556 -5.19 -6.66 8.82
N VAL A 557 -5.23 -5.88 7.76
CA VAL A 557 -4.24 -4.87 7.40
C VAL A 557 -4.91 -3.72 6.66
N GLY A 558 -4.30 -2.56 6.71
CA GLY A 558 -4.75 -1.38 5.97
C GLY A 558 -3.83 -0.20 6.20
N LYS A 559 -4.12 0.90 5.50
CA LYS A 559 -3.38 2.15 5.55
C LYS A 559 -4.34 3.33 5.51
N ASP A 560 -3.88 4.46 6.03
CA ASP A 560 -4.63 5.72 5.95
C ASP A 560 -3.79 6.87 5.40
N SER A 561 -4.42 7.74 4.60
CA SER A 561 -3.87 9.01 4.11
C SER A 561 -4.91 10.11 4.33
N MET A 562 -4.71 10.94 5.37
CA MET A 562 -5.73 11.85 5.88
C MET A 562 -5.58 13.31 5.39
N SER A 563 -4.67 13.58 4.46
CA SER A 563 -4.41 14.92 3.94
C SER A 563 -4.65 15.03 2.43
N MET A 564 -5.82 14.53 1.98
CA MET A 564 -6.16 14.45 0.55
C MET A 564 -6.72 15.77 0.01
N LYS A 565 -5.91 16.82 0.13
CA LYS A 565 -6.18 18.18 -0.35
C LYS A 565 -4.99 18.77 -1.05
N THR A 566 -5.29 19.67 -1.99
CA THR A 566 -4.30 20.51 -2.67
C THR A 566 -4.75 21.95 -2.59
N ARG A 567 -3.84 22.86 -2.25
CA ARG A 567 -4.10 24.32 -2.20
C ARG A 567 -3.08 25.07 -3.03
N TRP A 568 -3.53 26.10 -3.70
CA TRP A 568 -2.66 26.98 -4.48
C TRP A 568 -3.23 28.39 -4.59
N GLN A 569 -2.38 29.33 -5.01
CA GLN A 569 -2.80 30.68 -5.34
C GLN A 569 -2.90 30.80 -6.87
N GLU A 570 -4.01 31.34 -7.34
CA GLU A 570 -4.22 31.71 -8.73
C GLU A 570 -4.47 33.24 -8.79
N GLY A 571 -3.43 33.99 -9.09
CA GLY A 571 -3.46 35.44 -8.91
C GLY A 571 -3.62 35.83 -7.44
N ASN A 572 -4.76 36.47 -7.10
CA ASN A 572 -5.11 36.84 -5.72
C ASN A 572 -6.13 35.92 -5.07
N GLU A 573 -6.55 34.86 -5.75
CA GLU A 573 -7.54 33.88 -5.24
C GLU A 573 -6.86 32.64 -4.70
N GLU A 574 -7.25 32.23 -3.49
CA GLU A 574 -6.90 30.92 -2.97
C GLU A 574 -7.83 29.87 -3.58
N ARG A 575 -7.22 28.83 -4.16
CA ARG A 575 -7.91 27.67 -4.73
C ARG A 575 -7.64 26.43 -3.90
N GLU A 576 -8.64 25.59 -3.79
CA GLU A 576 -8.54 24.30 -3.13
C GLU A 576 -9.19 23.21 -3.99
N MET A 577 -8.51 22.06 -4.09
CA MET A 577 -9.12 20.83 -4.62
C MET A 577 -9.07 19.76 -3.54
N THR A 578 -10.22 19.17 -3.27
CA THR A 578 -10.39 18.13 -2.24
C THR A 578 -10.76 16.81 -2.90
N SER A 579 -9.99 15.75 -2.63
CA SER A 579 -10.33 14.43 -3.14
C SER A 579 -11.62 13.91 -2.50
N PRO A 580 -12.45 13.18 -3.23
CA PRO A 580 -13.52 12.39 -2.61
C PRO A 580 -12.95 11.44 -1.57
N LEU A 581 -13.70 11.12 -0.51
CA LEU A 581 -13.35 10.00 0.36
C LEU A 581 -13.14 8.75 -0.51
N SER A 582 -11.98 8.16 -0.41
CA SER A 582 -11.59 7.03 -1.25
C SER A 582 -11.24 5.85 -0.38
N LEU A 583 -11.99 4.76 -0.53
CA LEU A 583 -11.64 3.45 -0.02
C LEU A 583 -11.22 2.58 -1.19
N VAL A 584 -9.98 2.11 -1.15
CA VAL A 584 -9.49 1.06 -2.07
C VAL A 584 -9.34 -0.22 -1.29
N ILE A 585 -10.05 -1.25 -1.72
CA ILE A 585 -9.98 -2.61 -1.16
C ILE A 585 -9.14 -3.48 -2.08
N SER A 586 -8.11 -4.08 -1.51
CA SER A 586 -7.38 -5.17 -2.16
C SER A 586 -7.77 -6.48 -1.48
N ALA A 587 -8.32 -7.41 -2.24
CA ALA A 587 -8.74 -8.72 -1.77
C ALA A 587 -7.68 -9.77 -2.11
N PHE A 588 -7.40 -10.65 -1.15
CA PHE A 588 -6.41 -11.71 -1.26
C PHE A 588 -7.02 -13.02 -0.80
N ALA A 589 -6.69 -14.12 -1.48
CA ALA A 589 -7.20 -15.43 -1.11
C ALA A 589 -6.26 -16.55 -1.52
N ARG A 590 -6.27 -17.66 -0.76
CA ARG A 590 -5.74 -18.93 -1.20
C ARG A 590 -6.64 -19.50 -2.30
N VAL A 591 -6.02 -20.06 -3.36
CA VAL A 591 -6.70 -20.74 -4.47
C VAL A 591 -6.48 -22.25 -4.36
N GLU A 592 -7.55 -23.04 -4.49
CA GLU A 592 -7.48 -24.48 -4.38
C GLU A 592 -6.91 -25.15 -5.63
N ASP A 593 -7.27 -24.64 -6.82
CA ASP A 593 -6.71 -25.08 -8.10
C ASP A 593 -6.70 -23.93 -9.10
N VAL A 594 -5.49 -23.47 -9.44
CA VAL A 594 -5.29 -22.32 -10.35
C VAL A 594 -5.77 -22.59 -11.77
N ARG A 595 -5.93 -23.84 -12.19
CA ARG A 595 -6.42 -24.23 -13.51
C ARG A 595 -7.91 -23.91 -13.71
N HIS A 596 -8.65 -23.76 -12.62
CA HIS A 596 -10.09 -23.47 -12.63
C HIS A 596 -10.40 -21.96 -12.59
N THR A 597 -9.43 -21.11 -12.86
CA THR A 597 -9.65 -19.66 -12.95
C THR A 597 -10.50 -19.32 -14.18
N ILE A 598 -11.61 -18.64 -13.96
CA ILE A 598 -12.52 -18.19 -15.02
C ILE A 598 -11.99 -16.88 -15.61
N THR A 599 -12.16 -16.71 -16.92
CA THR A 599 -11.82 -15.48 -17.64
C THR A 599 -13.04 -14.96 -18.42
N PRO A 600 -13.05 -13.68 -18.85
CA PRO A 600 -14.12 -13.14 -19.69
C PRO A 600 -14.25 -13.78 -21.07
N GLN A 601 -13.35 -14.66 -21.49
CA GLN A 601 -13.45 -15.36 -22.77
C GLN A 601 -14.58 -16.38 -22.76
N LEU A 602 -15.55 -16.20 -23.64
CA LEU A 602 -16.63 -17.16 -23.83
C LEU A 602 -16.11 -18.45 -24.47
N SER A 603 -16.64 -19.58 -24.06
CA SER A 603 -16.35 -20.86 -24.73
C SER A 603 -17.07 -20.94 -26.09
N THR A 604 -16.64 -21.87 -26.94
CA THR A 604 -17.28 -22.11 -28.25
C THR A 604 -18.54 -22.99 -28.15
N GLU A 605 -18.86 -23.47 -26.97
CA GLU A 605 -20.06 -24.26 -26.68
C GLU A 605 -21.29 -23.35 -26.46
N ASP A 606 -22.46 -23.95 -26.45
CA ASP A 606 -23.69 -23.24 -26.10
C ASP A 606 -23.66 -22.75 -24.66
N ASN A 607 -23.74 -21.42 -24.48
CA ASN A 607 -23.68 -20.78 -23.17
C ASN A 607 -24.96 -20.00 -22.90
N ALA A 608 -25.40 -19.99 -21.65
CA ALA A 608 -26.41 -19.07 -21.14
C ALA A 608 -25.74 -17.79 -20.62
N LEU A 609 -26.15 -16.64 -21.13
CA LEU A 609 -25.75 -15.35 -20.58
C LEU A 609 -26.75 -14.93 -19.51
N LEU A 610 -26.27 -14.80 -18.28
CA LEU A 610 -27.08 -14.42 -17.13
C LEU A 610 -26.78 -12.97 -16.71
N LEU A 611 -27.81 -12.18 -16.51
CA LEU A 611 -27.72 -10.87 -15.87
C LEU A 611 -28.16 -10.99 -14.41
N ILE A 612 -27.24 -10.70 -13.48
CA ILE A 612 -27.55 -10.60 -12.05
C ILE A 612 -27.77 -9.13 -11.73
N ASP A 613 -29.04 -8.73 -11.56
CA ASP A 613 -29.41 -7.37 -11.18
C ASP A 613 -29.36 -7.19 -9.66
N LEU A 614 -28.20 -6.74 -9.15
CA LEU A 614 -28.02 -6.41 -7.74
C LEU A 614 -28.80 -5.17 -7.31
N GLY A 615 -29.17 -4.30 -8.25
CA GLY A 615 -29.96 -3.09 -8.01
C GLY A 615 -31.45 -3.36 -7.81
N LYS A 616 -31.93 -4.59 -8.06
CA LYS A 616 -33.34 -4.97 -7.94
C LYS A 616 -34.30 -4.00 -8.69
N GLY A 617 -33.91 -3.60 -9.90
CA GLY A 617 -34.62 -2.62 -10.71
C GLY A 617 -34.36 -1.14 -10.35
N ASN A 618 -33.56 -0.85 -9.31
CA ASN A 618 -33.11 0.50 -8.99
C ASN A 618 -31.89 0.86 -9.87
N ASN A 619 -32.15 1.57 -10.95
CA ASN A 619 -31.10 2.00 -11.89
C ASN A 619 -30.62 3.42 -11.55
N ALA A 620 -29.99 3.59 -10.39
CA ALA A 620 -29.39 4.85 -9.97
C ALA A 620 -28.19 5.21 -10.87
N LEU A 621 -28.13 6.44 -11.36
CA LEU A 621 -27.11 6.93 -12.28
C LEU A 621 -26.05 7.83 -11.61
N GLY A 622 -26.27 8.22 -10.35
CA GLY A 622 -25.34 9.10 -9.63
C GLY A 622 -23.93 8.50 -9.51
N ALA A 623 -22.92 9.31 -9.76
CA ALA A 623 -21.50 8.95 -9.70
C ALA A 623 -21.09 7.75 -10.59
N THR A 624 -21.91 7.42 -11.62
CA THR A 624 -21.53 6.45 -12.64
C THR A 624 -20.59 7.08 -13.68
N ALA A 625 -19.90 6.24 -14.46
CA ALA A 625 -19.12 6.70 -15.61
C ALA A 625 -19.97 7.53 -16.59
N LEU A 626 -21.25 7.14 -16.77
CA LEU A 626 -22.20 7.90 -17.59
C LEU A 626 -22.44 9.32 -17.02
N ALA A 627 -22.68 9.44 -15.72
CA ALA A 627 -22.86 10.74 -15.09
C ALA A 627 -21.60 11.61 -15.21
N GLN A 628 -20.42 11.05 -15.01
CA GLN A 628 -19.14 11.76 -15.11
C GLN A 628 -18.91 12.36 -16.51
N VAL A 629 -19.29 11.67 -17.58
CA VAL A 629 -19.04 12.14 -18.96
C VAL A 629 -20.12 13.10 -19.51
N TYR A 630 -21.15 13.40 -18.73
CA TYR A 630 -22.23 14.35 -19.11
C TYR A 630 -22.40 15.50 -18.10
N ARG A 631 -21.49 15.67 -17.18
CA ARG A 631 -21.47 16.81 -16.26
C ARG A 631 -20.54 17.91 -16.71
#